data_640a25a57b3603f87e643bcfa4d370db
#
_entry.id   640a25a57b3603f87e643bcfa4d370db
#
_cell.length_a   1.000
_cell.length_b   1.000
_cell.length_c   1.000
_cell.angle_alpha   90.00
_cell.angle_beta   90.00
_cell.angle_gamma   90.00
#
_symmetry.space_group_name_H-M   'P 1'
#
loop_
_entity.id
_entity.type
_entity.pdbx_description
1 polymer ?
#
loop_
_entity_poly.entity_id
_entity_poly.type
_entity_poly.pdbx_seq_one_letter_code
_entity_poly.pdbx_strand_id
1 'polypeptide(L)'
;EHSFTEYDDDGRTDAYLNGQATHTAIKQQSDKKGMLTVTIDKTTGHYEGFTAEKSTQLRIYCQQEPKKVTVKVGNRKQQLTRVEDYATWKQTANSYYYGTGEDAYRKVPALMVNIAKTDVTQNAVTLLTQATIDTTNHLLKTKGQLQKPVCRITDEDLQAYTLTPSWDAVQGADYYELQFEG
;
A
#
# COMPACT_ATOMS: atom_id res chain seq x y z
N GLU A 1 -0.07 12.37 13.56
CA GLU A 1 -0.10 10.92 13.83
C GLU A 1 -1.29 10.30 13.14
N HIS A 2 -1.06 9.18 12.46
CA HIS A 2 -2.09 8.38 11.82
C HIS A 2 -1.90 6.93 12.22
N SER A 3 -3.01 6.21 12.41
CA SER A 3 -2.99 4.78 12.75
C SER A 3 -4.04 4.03 11.95
N PHE A 4 -3.74 2.77 11.66
CA PHE A 4 -4.61 1.83 10.99
C PHE A 4 -4.43 0.46 11.64
N THR A 5 -5.47 -0.34 11.71
CA THR A 5 -5.37 -1.73 12.16
C THR A 5 -5.73 -2.63 10.99
N GLU A 6 -4.76 -3.39 10.51
CA GLU A 6 -4.96 -4.47 9.57
C GLU A 6 -5.72 -5.59 10.27
N TYR A 7 -6.73 -6.11 9.62
CA TYR A 7 -7.49 -7.29 9.99
C TYR A 7 -7.27 -8.38 8.94
N ASP A 8 -7.11 -9.62 9.37
CA ASP A 8 -6.95 -10.77 8.47
C ASP A 8 -7.57 -12.02 9.11
N ASP A 9 -8.24 -12.84 8.31
CA ASP A 9 -8.87 -14.11 8.70
C ASP A 9 -8.68 -15.16 7.58
N ASP A 10 -9.32 -16.30 7.66
CA ASP A 10 -9.21 -17.37 6.64
C ASP A 10 -9.93 -17.05 5.32
N GLY A 11 -10.76 -16.01 5.28
CA GLY A 11 -11.52 -15.56 4.11
C GLY A 11 -12.50 -16.62 3.55
N ARG A 12 -12.85 -17.63 4.32
CA ARG A 12 -13.65 -18.78 3.84
C ARG A 12 -14.77 -19.21 4.78
N THR A 13 -14.54 -19.14 6.08
CA THR A 13 -15.47 -19.64 7.10
C THR A 13 -15.98 -18.52 7.98
N ASP A 14 -17.01 -18.82 8.80
CA ASP A 14 -17.52 -17.89 9.79
C ASP A 14 -16.74 -17.95 11.12
N ALA A 15 -15.54 -18.54 11.13
CA ALA A 15 -14.72 -18.70 12.32
C ALA A 15 -14.33 -17.36 12.95
N TYR A 16 -14.28 -16.29 12.15
CA TYR A 16 -14.05 -14.93 12.61
C TYR A 16 -15.11 -14.45 13.62
N LEU A 17 -16.36 -14.94 13.55
CA LEU A 17 -17.40 -14.64 14.53
C LEU A 17 -17.05 -15.15 15.93
N ASN A 18 -16.16 -16.14 16.02
CA ASN A 18 -15.61 -16.70 17.24
C ASN A 18 -14.22 -16.18 17.58
N GLY A 19 -13.82 -15.03 16.96
CA GLY A 19 -12.55 -14.37 17.23
C GLY A 19 -11.35 -15.01 16.54
N GLN A 20 -11.54 -15.89 15.56
CA GLN A 20 -10.44 -16.44 14.76
C GLN A 20 -10.04 -15.44 13.67
N ALA A 21 -9.24 -14.49 14.07
CA ALA A 21 -8.70 -13.43 13.21
C ALA A 21 -7.37 -12.92 13.78
N THR A 22 -6.62 -12.22 12.96
CA THR A 22 -5.42 -11.51 13.38
C THR A 22 -5.56 -10.01 13.19
N HIS A 23 -4.84 -9.26 14.01
CA HIS A 23 -4.82 -7.81 13.99
C HIS A 23 -3.39 -7.30 14.07
N THR A 24 -3.05 -6.34 13.21
CA THR A 24 -1.74 -5.69 13.19
C THR A 24 -1.93 -4.18 13.17
N ALA A 25 -1.51 -3.49 14.22
CA ALA A 25 -1.58 -2.03 14.26
C ALA A 25 -0.41 -1.43 13.46
N ILE A 26 -0.73 -0.49 12.58
CA ILE A 26 0.23 0.26 11.78
C ILE A 26 0.10 1.74 12.16
N LYS A 27 1.21 2.36 12.53
CA LYS A 27 1.25 3.75 13.01
C LYS A 27 2.25 4.54 12.19
N GLN A 28 1.89 5.78 11.89
CA GLN A 28 2.75 6.75 11.24
C GLN A 28 2.81 8.04 12.04
N GLN A 29 4.01 8.53 12.28
CA GLN A 29 4.26 9.79 12.97
C GLN A 29 5.33 10.58 12.24
N SER A 30 5.16 11.90 12.19
CA SER A 30 6.22 12.80 11.74
C SER A 30 6.48 13.84 12.82
N ASP A 31 7.74 14.10 13.11
CA ASP A 31 8.11 15.18 14.01
C ASP A 31 8.23 16.52 13.26
N LYS A 32 8.44 17.62 14.01
CA LYS A 32 8.59 18.97 13.44
C LYS A 32 9.86 19.14 12.58
N LYS A 33 10.79 18.19 12.63
CA LYS A 33 12.05 18.20 11.88
C LYS A 33 11.96 17.33 10.61
N GLY A 34 10.77 16.79 10.31
CA GLY A 34 10.54 15.93 9.14
C GLY A 34 11.05 14.49 9.33
N MET A 35 11.32 14.06 10.58
CA MET A 35 11.61 12.67 10.86
C MET A 35 10.29 11.88 10.84
N LEU A 36 10.18 10.97 9.89
CA LEU A 36 9.08 10.04 9.78
C LEU A 36 9.41 8.74 10.53
N THR A 37 8.49 8.30 11.35
CA THR A 37 8.50 6.98 11.97
C THR A 37 7.26 6.22 11.50
N VAL A 38 7.47 5.04 10.93
CA VAL A 38 6.41 4.07 10.63
C VAL A 38 6.65 2.84 11.48
N THR A 39 5.64 2.45 12.25
CA THR A 39 5.70 1.25 13.09
C THR A 39 4.60 0.29 12.68
N ILE A 40 4.97 -0.95 12.40
CA ILE A 40 4.08 -2.09 12.24
C ILE A 40 4.26 -2.89 13.52
N ASP A 41 3.25 -2.88 14.38
CA ASP A 41 3.28 -3.58 15.67
C ASP A 41 3.26 -5.11 15.44
N LYS A 42 3.45 -5.86 16.49
CA LYS A 42 3.32 -7.31 16.46
C LYS A 42 1.88 -7.70 16.11
N THR A 43 1.73 -8.68 15.25
CA THR A 43 0.43 -9.27 14.95
C THR A 43 -0.08 -10.04 16.18
N THR A 44 -1.32 -9.82 16.52
CA THR A 44 -2.04 -10.51 17.61
C THR A 44 -3.20 -11.32 17.04
N GLY A 45 -3.65 -12.32 17.79
CA GLY A 45 -4.69 -13.23 17.34
C GLY A 45 -4.16 -14.41 16.53
N HIS A 46 -5.07 -15.24 16.07
CA HIS A 46 -4.76 -16.42 15.28
C HIS A 46 -6.01 -16.90 14.54
N TYR A 47 -5.82 -17.55 13.39
CA TYR A 47 -6.84 -18.29 12.67
C TYR A 47 -6.22 -19.52 11.99
N GLU A 48 -7.01 -20.50 11.60
CA GLU A 48 -6.51 -21.70 10.93
C GLU A 48 -5.90 -21.33 9.55
N GLY A 49 -4.67 -21.74 9.32
CA GLY A 49 -3.90 -21.39 8.11
C GLY A 49 -3.06 -20.11 8.24
N PHE A 50 -3.12 -19.41 9.38
CA PHE A 50 -2.27 -18.24 9.59
C PHE A 50 -0.78 -18.63 9.56
N THR A 51 -0.01 -17.86 8.78
CA THR A 51 1.45 -17.97 8.72
C THR A 51 2.11 -16.79 9.39
N ALA A 52 2.87 -17.04 10.45
CA ALA A 52 3.58 -16.00 11.19
C ALA A 52 4.79 -15.43 10.43
N GLU A 53 5.42 -16.23 9.57
CA GLU A 53 6.59 -15.84 8.78
C GLU A 53 6.17 -15.01 7.56
N LYS A 54 6.16 -13.69 7.71
CA LYS A 54 5.79 -12.74 6.64
C LYS A 54 6.95 -11.81 6.28
N SER A 55 7.11 -11.50 4.99
CA SER A 55 7.94 -10.39 4.53
C SER A 55 7.16 -9.07 4.63
N THR A 56 7.88 -7.98 4.88
CA THR A 56 7.26 -6.66 4.96
C THR A 56 7.78 -5.77 3.84
N GLN A 57 6.86 -5.20 3.07
CA GLN A 57 7.18 -4.19 2.06
C GLN A 57 6.51 -2.88 2.43
N LEU A 58 7.31 -1.82 2.53
CA LEU A 58 6.85 -0.47 2.79
C LEU A 58 7.04 0.40 1.55
N ARG A 59 6.02 1.19 1.22
CA ARG A 59 6.08 2.20 0.17
C ARG A 59 5.67 3.54 0.76
N ILE A 60 6.59 4.50 0.76
CA ILE A 60 6.40 5.82 1.32
C ILE A 60 6.60 6.86 0.24
N TYR A 61 5.53 7.51 -0.17
CA TYR A 61 5.59 8.57 -1.16
C TYR A 61 6.29 9.79 -0.57
N CYS A 62 7.39 10.17 -1.15
CA CYS A 62 8.19 11.33 -0.74
C CYS A 62 8.82 12.02 -1.94
N GLN A 63 8.94 13.35 -1.84
CA GLN A 63 9.36 14.20 -2.95
C GLN A 63 10.84 14.02 -3.33
N GLN A 64 11.66 13.57 -2.38
CA GLN A 64 13.09 13.39 -2.56
C GLN A 64 13.56 12.12 -1.89
N GLU A 65 14.64 11.53 -2.41
CA GLU A 65 15.29 10.38 -1.79
C GLU A 65 15.76 10.73 -0.37
N PRO A 66 15.32 9.98 0.65
CA PRO A 66 15.78 10.21 2.01
C PRO A 66 17.27 9.93 2.17
N LYS A 67 17.99 10.83 2.82
CA LYS A 67 19.44 10.68 3.07
C LYS A 67 19.78 9.50 3.97
N LYS A 68 18.83 9.05 4.78
CA LYS A 68 19.04 7.96 5.74
C LYS A 68 17.77 7.15 5.90
N VAL A 69 17.89 5.84 5.73
CA VAL A 69 16.86 4.85 5.96
C VAL A 69 17.32 3.91 7.06
N THR A 70 16.56 3.82 8.14
CA THR A 70 16.89 2.93 9.25
C THR A 70 15.68 2.06 9.54
N VAL A 71 15.89 0.74 9.58
CA VAL A 71 14.86 -0.22 9.96
C VAL A 71 15.30 -0.96 11.21
N LYS A 72 14.34 -1.24 12.09
CA LYS A 72 14.48 -2.19 13.20
C LYS A 72 13.45 -3.29 13.03
N VAL A 73 13.85 -4.51 13.30
CA VAL A 73 12.99 -5.68 13.42
C VAL A 73 13.11 -6.18 14.86
N GLY A 74 12.03 -6.04 15.61
CA GLY A 74 12.08 -6.13 17.06
C GLY A 74 13.06 -5.10 17.62
N ASN A 75 14.01 -5.55 18.43
CA ASN A 75 15.04 -4.70 19.04
C ASN A 75 16.32 -4.58 18.19
N ARG A 76 16.39 -5.24 17.04
CA ARG A 76 17.61 -5.30 16.23
C ARG A 76 17.53 -4.36 15.05
N LYS A 77 18.61 -3.59 14.83
CA LYS A 77 18.76 -2.79 13.62
C LYS A 77 19.00 -3.74 12.44
N GLN A 78 18.16 -3.59 11.39
CA GLN A 78 18.29 -4.34 10.16
C GLN A 78 19.23 -3.61 9.20
N GLN A 79 20.24 -4.31 8.71
CA GLN A 79 21.08 -3.80 7.62
C GLN A 79 20.29 -3.85 6.31
N LEU A 80 20.27 -2.73 5.58
CA LEU A 80 19.62 -2.63 4.28
C LEU A 80 20.65 -2.34 3.18
N THR A 81 20.44 -2.96 2.03
CA THR A 81 21.20 -2.66 0.80
C THR A 81 20.39 -1.71 -0.08
N ARG A 82 20.99 -0.59 -0.51
CA ARG A 82 20.39 0.25 -1.55
C ARG A 82 20.53 -0.45 -2.90
N VAL A 83 19.45 -0.52 -3.66
CA VAL A 83 19.43 -1.06 -5.02
C VAL A 83 18.99 0.02 -6.01
N GLU A 84 19.34 -0.15 -7.28
CA GLU A 84 19.23 0.92 -8.28
C GLU A 84 17.91 0.90 -9.06
N ASP A 85 17.16 -0.21 -9.02
CA ASP A 85 15.92 -0.35 -9.78
C ASP A 85 14.86 -1.14 -9.03
N TYR A 86 13.62 -1.00 -9.49
CA TYR A 86 12.44 -1.60 -8.89
C TYR A 86 12.42 -3.13 -8.98
N ALA A 87 12.87 -3.70 -10.10
CA ALA A 87 12.86 -5.14 -10.30
C ALA A 87 13.84 -5.84 -9.34
N THR A 88 15.03 -5.27 -9.20
CA THR A 88 16.03 -5.73 -8.22
C THR A 88 15.52 -5.60 -6.80
N TRP A 89 14.84 -4.49 -6.46
CA TRP A 89 14.25 -4.30 -5.14
C TRP A 89 13.21 -5.36 -4.80
N LYS A 90 12.32 -5.72 -5.74
CA LYS A 90 11.30 -6.76 -5.50
C LYS A 90 11.90 -8.12 -5.15
N GLN A 91 13.07 -8.44 -5.68
CA GLN A 91 13.73 -9.72 -5.50
C GLN A 91 14.76 -9.74 -4.36
N THR A 92 15.17 -8.56 -3.87
CA THR A 92 16.22 -8.44 -2.87
C THR A 92 15.62 -8.18 -1.50
N ALA A 93 15.73 -9.15 -0.62
CA ALA A 93 15.33 -8.98 0.78
C ALA A 93 16.30 -8.04 1.52
N ASN A 94 15.81 -7.33 2.52
CA ASN A 94 16.57 -6.35 3.29
C ASN A 94 17.23 -5.29 2.41
N SER A 95 16.44 -4.72 1.51
CA SER A 95 16.87 -3.69 0.58
C SER A 95 15.95 -2.47 0.60
N TYR A 96 16.44 -1.38 0.04
CA TYR A 96 15.59 -0.23 -0.27
C TYR A 96 15.92 0.36 -1.64
N TYR A 97 14.91 0.98 -2.23
CA TYR A 97 14.95 1.64 -3.52
C TYR A 97 14.18 2.96 -3.42
N TYR A 98 14.66 3.99 -4.11
CA TYR A 98 13.90 5.22 -4.29
C TYR A 98 13.67 5.46 -5.77
N GLY A 99 12.40 5.57 -6.16
CA GLY A 99 11.99 5.80 -7.54
C GLY A 99 10.53 5.43 -7.76
N THR A 100 10.16 5.33 -9.03
CA THR A 100 8.81 4.90 -9.41
C THR A 100 8.73 3.38 -9.46
N GLY A 101 7.60 2.83 -9.02
CA GLY A 101 7.27 1.42 -9.21
C GLY A 101 6.53 1.17 -10.52
N GLU A 102 6.08 -0.08 -10.72
CA GLU A 102 5.23 -0.48 -11.85
C GLU A 102 3.76 -0.06 -11.66
N ASP A 103 3.46 0.74 -10.66
CA ASP A 103 2.10 1.20 -10.41
C ASP A 103 1.61 2.05 -11.58
N ALA A 104 0.68 1.51 -12.36
CA ALA A 104 0.12 2.18 -13.52
C ALA A 104 -0.59 3.50 -13.17
N TYR A 105 -1.06 3.62 -11.94
CA TYR A 105 -1.86 4.77 -11.48
C TYR A 105 -1.04 5.87 -10.83
N ARG A 106 0.13 5.55 -10.28
CA ARG A 106 0.95 6.48 -9.51
C ARG A 106 2.40 6.48 -9.99
N LYS A 107 2.69 7.28 -10.99
CA LYS A 107 4.08 7.53 -11.43
C LYS A 107 4.79 8.53 -10.51
N VAL A 108 4.64 8.36 -9.20
CA VAL A 108 5.21 9.21 -8.17
C VAL A 108 6.35 8.48 -7.49
N PRO A 109 7.50 9.11 -7.29
CA PRO A 109 8.61 8.47 -6.61
C PRO A 109 8.25 8.16 -5.15
N ALA A 110 8.73 7.03 -4.69
CA ALA A 110 8.55 6.58 -3.32
C ALA A 110 9.84 5.95 -2.79
N LEU A 111 10.06 6.05 -1.50
CA LEU A 111 10.96 5.17 -0.79
C LEU A 111 10.27 3.81 -0.65
N MET A 112 10.87 2.79 -1.19
CA MET A 112 10.42 1.41 -1.10
C MET A 112 11.40 0.60 -0.27
N VAL A 113 10.92 -0.08 0.77
CA VAL A 113 11.75 -0.89 1.67
C VAL A 113 11.21 -2.32 1.67
N ASN A 114 12.08 -3.28 1.44
CA ASN A 114 11.77 -4.71 1.43
C ASN A 114 12.50 -5.39 2.58
N ILE A 115 11.75 -5.98 3.51
CA ILE A 115 12.28 -6.64 4.71
C ILE A 115 12.03 -8.14 4.57
N ALA A 116 13.07 -8.92 4.82
CA ALA A 116 13.01 -10.38 4.81
C ALA A 116 11.89 -10.92 5.71
N LYS A 117 11.47 -12.15 5.47
CA LYS A 117 10.51 -12.84 6.33
C LYS A 117 10.98 -12.83 7.79
N THR A 118 10.06 -12.49 8.66
CA THR A 118 10.23 -12.53 10.11
C THR A 118 8.94 -13.03 10.75
N ASP A 119 9.06 -13.62 11.93
CA ASP A 119 7.87 -13.93 12.74
C ASP A 119 7.22 -12.63 13.22
N VAL A 120 6.11 -12.26 12.56
CA VAL A 120 5.38 -11.00 12.84
C VAL A 120 4.67 -11.00 14.19
N THR A 121 4.50 -12.16 14.82
CA THR A 121 3.91 -12.26 16.17
C THR A 121 4.93 -11.90 17.25
N GLN A 122 6.22 -12.06 16.95
CA GLN A 122 7.32 -11.78 17.88
C GLN A 122 8.03 -10.47 17.59
N ASN A 123 8.01 -10.00 16.36
CA ASN A 123 8.79 -8.86 15.91
C ASN A 123 7.91 -7.74 15.33
N ALA A 124 7.96 -6.58 15.94
CA ALA A 124 7.48 -5.35 15.32
C ALA A 124 8.51 -4.85 14.30
N VAL A 125 8.07 -4.14 13.29
CA VAL A 125 8.94 -3.47 12.32
C VAL A 125 8.83 -1.97 12.52
N THR A 126 9.96 -1.28 12.66
CA THR A 126 10.00 0.18 12.76
C THR A 126 10.93 0.75 11.70
N LEU A 127 10.39 1.61 10.85
CA LEU A 127 11.15 2.41 9.89
C LEU A 127 11.31 3.82 10.44
N LEU A 128 12.54 4.35 10.39
CA LEU A 128 12.85 5.75 10.66
C LEU A 128 13.58 6.34 9.46
N THR A 129 13.05 7.43 8.95
CA THR A 129 13.67 8.13 7.81
C THR A 129 13.34 9.62 7.87
N GLN A 130 14.23 10.45 7.37
CA GLN A 130 13.95 11.87 7.20
C GLN A 130 13.46 12.08 5.77
N ALA A 131 12.17 12.31 5.63
CA ALA A 131 11.52 12.45 4.34
C ALA A 131 10.51 13.59 4.34
N THR A 132 10.44 14.32 3.24
CA THR A 132 9.33 15.21 2.95
C THR A 132 8.22 14.35 2.33
N ILE A 133 7.22 14.00 3.13
CA ILE A 133 6.12 13.17 2.67
C ILE A 133 5.33 13.92 1.61
N ASP A 134 5.04 13.23 0.53
CA ASP A 134 4.15 13.76 -0.48
C ASP A 134 2.69 13.57 -0.02
N THR A 135 2.08 14.67 0.37
CA THR A 135 0.67 14.72 0.79
C THR A 135 -0.27 15.09 -0.35
N THR A 136 0.24 15.25 -1.56
CA THR A 136 -0.57 15.58 -2.74
C THR A 136 -1.44 14.38 -3.09
N ASN A 137 -2.71 14.63 -3.31
CA ASN A 137 -3.59 13.61 -3.88
C ASN A 137 -3.33 13.50 -5.39
N HIS A 138 -2.46 12.57 -5.77
CA HIS A 138 -2.08 12.34 -7.17
C HIS A 138 -3.18 11.71 -8.01
N LEU A 139 -4.27 11.25 -7.40
CA LEU A 139 -5.46 10.76 -8.12
C LEU A 139 -6.31 11.91 -8.65
N LEU A 140 -6.18 13.10 -8.06
CA LEU A 140 -6.94 14.30 -8.43
C LEU A 140 -6.00 15.37 -8.99
N LYS A 141 -5.46 15.14 -10.19
CA LYS A 141 -4.55 16.09 -10.85
C LYS A 141 -5.24 17.34 -11.41
N THR A 142 -6.53 17.34 -11.49
CA THR A 142 -7.29 18.43 -12.08
C THR A 142 -7.74 19.44 -11.03
N LYS A 143 -7.39 20.71 -11.26
CA LYS A 143 -8.01 21.84 -10.56
C LYS A 143 -9.41 22.02 -11.17
N GLY A 144 -10.41 21.43 -10.57
CA GLY A 144 -11.79 21.54 -11.02
C GLY A 144 -12.56 20.23 -10.91
N GLN A 145 -13.84 20.33 -11.14
CA GLN A 145 -14.71 19.16 -11.15
C GLN A 145 -14.62 18.49 -12.52
N LEU A 146 -14.25 17.22 -12.58
CA LEU A 146 -14.31 16.45 -13.82
C LEU A 146 -15.76 16.34 -14.28
N GLN A 147 -15.96 16.38 -15.59
CA GLN A 147 -17.28 16.11 -16.14
C GLN A 147 -17.64 14.64 -15.89
N LYS A 148 -18.90 14.41 -15.53
CA LYS A 148 -19.40 13.04 -15.39
C LYS A 148 -19.45 12.39 -16.78
N PRO A 149 -18.81 11.24 -17.00
CA PRO A 149 -18.90 10.54 -18.27
C PRO A 149 -20.34 10.08 -18.52
N VAL A 150 -20.76 10.12 -19.77
CA VAL A 150 -22.04 9.56 -20.19
C VAL A 150 -21.79 8.10 -20.57
N CYS A 151 -22.24 7.19 -19.73
CA CYS A 151 -22.17 5.76 -20.01
C CYS A 151 -23.28 5.37 -20.99
N ARG A 152 -22.95 4.57 -21.99
CA ARG A 152 -23.85 4.03 -22.99
C ARG A 152 -23.84 2.52 -22.92
N ILE A 153 -25.02 1.93 -22.96
CA ILE A 153 -25.25 0.49 -23.09
C ILE A 153 -26.15 0.34 -24.32
N THR A 154 -25.78 -0.57 -25.21
CA THR A 154 -26.56 -0.79 -26.43
C THR A 154 -27.68 -1.79 -26.20
N ASP A 155 -28.74 -1.74 -27.04
CA ASP A 155 -29.80 -2.74 -27.00
C ASP A 155 -29.28 -4.15 -27.36
N GLU A 156 -28.22 -4.23 -28.16
CA GLU A 156 -27.55 -5.48 -28.52
C GLU A 156 -26.91 -6.15 -27.31
N ASP A 157 -26.30 -5.36 -26.40
CA ASP A 157 -25.75 -5.86 -25.15
C ASP A 157 -26.83 -6.47 -24.25
N LEU A 158 -28.01 -5.83 -24.19
CA LEU A 158 -29.13 -6.33 -23.41
C LEU A 158 -29.68 -7.64 -23.97
N GLN A 159 -29.78 -7.77 -25.30
CA GLN A 159 -30.25 -9.00 -25.97
C GLN A 159 -29.25 -10.16 -25.81
N ALA A 160 -27.96 -9.88 -25.79
CA ALA A 160 -26.91 -10.88 -25.62
C ALA A 160 -26.65 -11.27 -24.15
N TYR A 161 -27.37 -10.69 -23.20
CA TYR A 161 -27.10 -10.81 -21.76
C TYR A 161 -25.64 -10.48 -21.40
N THR A 162 -25.03 -9.59 -22.17
CA THR A 162 -23.71 -9.04 -21.94
C THR A 162 -23.83 -7.57 -21.55
N LEU A 163 -22.83 -7.06 -20.85
CA LEU A 163 -22.77 -5.65 -20.50
C LEU A 163 -21.43 -5.09 -20.98
N THR A 164 -21.47 -4.29 -22.04
CA THR A 164 -20.29 -3.65 -22.61
C THR A 164 -20.44 -2.13 -22.49
N PRO A 165 -20.26 -1.55 -21.30
CA PRO A 165 -20.42 -0.11 -21.11
C PRO A 165 -19.33 0.64 -21.88
N SER A 166 -19.72 1.71 -22.56
CA SER A 166 -18.80 2.60 -23.25
C SER A 166 -19.06 4.06 -22.86
N TRP A 167 -18.04 4.88 -22.94
CA TRP A 167 -18.12 6.33 -22.71
C TRP A 167 -17.02 7.06 -23.45
N ASP A 168 -17.24 8.35 -23.68
CA ASP A 168 -16.21 9.21 -24.27
C ASP A 168 -15.18 9.59 -23.21
N ALA A 169 -13.93 9.73 -23.63
CA ALA A 169 -12.86 10.14 -22.75
C ALA A 169 -13.14 11.53 -22.14
N VAL A 170 -13.02 11.63 -20.83
CA VAL A 170 -13.13 12.91 -20.11
C VAL A 170 -11.73 13.50 -19.98
N GLN A 171 -11.55 14.73 -20.48
CA GLN A 171 -10.26 15.40 -20.41
C GLN A 171 -9.82 15.57 -18.95
N GLY A 172 -8.61 15.10 -18.65
CA GLY A 172 -8.02 15.18 -17.32
C GLY A 172 -8.36 14.00 -16.39
N ALA A 173 -9.16 13.02 -16.84
CA ALA A 173 -9.36 11.77 -16.11
C ALA A 173 -8.15 10.84 -16.31
N ASP A 174 -7.61 10.35 -15.21
CA ASP A 174 -6.52 9.35 -15.24
C ASP A 174 -7.08 7.92 -15.28
N TYR A 175 -8.30 7.70 -14.79
CA TYR A 175 -9.02 6.42 -14.79
C TYR A 175 -10.52 6.60 -14.61
N TYR A 176 -11.29 5.54 -14.82
CA TYR A 176 -12.73 5.48 -14.61
C TYR A 176 -13.04 4.34 -13.66
N GLU A 177 -14.00 4.56 -12.78
CA GLU A 177 -14.55 3.53 -11.90
C GLU A 177 -15.99 3.26 -12.29
N LEU A 178 -16.32 1.98 -12.51
CA LEU A 178 -17.66 1.54 -12.84
C LEU A 178 -18.25 0.82 -11.63
N GLN A 179 -19.34 1.35 -11.10
CA GLN A 179 -20.09 0.74 -10.00
C GLN A 179 -21.40 0.17 -10.53
N PHE A 180 -21.70 -1.05 -10.14
CA PHE A 180 -22.98 -1.68 -10.37
C PHE A 180 -23.75 -1.73 -9.05
N GLU A 181 -24.93 -1.12 -9.05
CA GLU A 181 -25.89 -1.28 -7.95
C GLU A 181 -26.82 -2.43 -8.31
N GLY A 182 -26.80 -3.50 -7.51
CA GLY A 182 -27.67 -4.67 -7.67
C GLY A 182 -28.90 -4.60 -6.77
#